data_de376d2955b32cc38ae7581e58ea8355
#
_entry.id   de376d2955b32cc38ae7581e58ea8355
#
_cell.length_a   1.000
_cell.length_b   1.000
_cell.length_c   1.000
_cell.angle_alpha   90.00
_cell.angle_beta   90.00
_cell.angle_gamma   90.00
#
_symmetry.space_group_name_H-M   'P 1'
#
loop_
_entity.id
_entity.type
_entity.pdbx_description
1 polymer ?
#
loop_
_entity_poly.entity_id
_entity_poly.type
_entity_poly.pdbx_seq_one_letter_code
_entity_poly.pdbx_strand_id
1 'polypeptide(L)'
;MKWLVLFLLTVGALVAGTLDAHAQARTIRMPTSSGSERIFAILLPQSYETSKTRYPVVYLFHGGGQDHTAFMARTAFPPMARKHEFIVVMPAADRNYSVLGPEEQGRYHDYVANELVDYVDSHYRTIATKEARAIGGLSMGGRIASMTGLRHADRFGAVGAFSPALRPDAEDAVRNAPAAAPFFYISCGTLDSLLPINREFVGWLMERELPHDYREASGLGHTWVLWDEQIGVFFDLLESRGFRSAS
;
A
#
# COMPACT_ATOMS: atom_id res chain seq x y z
N MET A 1 -47.98 59.59 -15.51
CA MET A 1 -46.84 58.83 -16.00
C MET A 1 -46.26 58.01 -14.88
N LYS A 2 -46.55 56.65 -14.86
CA LYS A 2 -46.11 55.73 -13.85
C LYS A 2 -44.90 54.95 -14.40
N TRP A 3 -43.75 55.11 -13.76
CA TRP A 3 -42.55 54.37 -14.10
C TRP A 3 -42.57 53.01 -13.36
N LEU A 4 -42.61 51.94 -14.15
CA LEU A 4 -42.52 50.57 -13.66
C LEU A 4 -41.04 50.18 -13.61
N VAL A 5 -40.50 49.99 -12.39
CA VAL A 5 -39.14 49.49 -12.21
C VAL A 5 -39.21 47.98 -12.16
N LEU A 6 -38.64 47.33 -13.16
CA LEU A 6 -38.56 45.89 -13.28
C LEU A 6 -37.31 45.42 -12.49
N PHE A 7 -37.49 44.75 -11.37
CA PHE A 7 -36.39 44.09 -10.65
C PHE A 7 -36.12 42.73 -11.29
N LEU A 8 -35.00 42.62 -11.98
CA LEU A 8 -34.45 41.35 -12.42
C LEU A 8 -33.75 40.65 -11.27
N LEU A 9 -34.42 39.65 -10.69
CA LEU A 9 -33.77 38.70 -9.76
C LEU A 9 -32.91 37.71 -10.58
N THR A 10 -31.61 37.94 -10.60
CA THR A 10 -30.65 36.93 -11.02
C THR A 10 -30.52 35.87 -9.96
N VAL A 11 -31.14 34.70 -10.18
CA VAL A 11 -30.90 33.50 -9.40
C VAL A 11 -29.51 32.97 -9.76
N GLY A 12 -28.54 33.35 -8.94
CA GLY A 12 -27.20 32.73 -8.98
C GLY A 12 -27.33 31.29 -8.52
N ALA A 13 -27.26 30.35 -9.44
CA ALA A 13 -27.13 28.93 -9.11
C ALA A 13 -25.76 28.75 -8.40
N LEU A 14 -25.80 28.60 -7.09
CA LEU A 14 -24.67 28.07 -6.32
C LEU A 14 -24.48 26.61 -6.79
N VAL A 15 -23.55 26.38 -7.67
CA VAL A 15 -22.98 25.04 -7.91
C VAL A 15 -22.17 24.72 -6.66
N ALA A 16 -22.85 24.22 -5.61
CA ALA A 16 -22.20 23.54 -4.52
C ALA A 16 -21.56 22.28 -5.14
N GLY A 17 -20.25 22.37 -5.42
CA GLY A 17 -19.47 21.18 -5.72
C GLY A 17 -19.69 20.20 -4.56
N THR A 18 -20.44 19.14 -4.82
CA THR A 18 -20.47 17.97 -3.93
C THR A 18 -19.03 17.45 -3.88
N LEU A 19 -18.33 17.83 -2.82
CA LEU A 19 -17.07 17.17 -2.46
C LEU A 19 -17.41 15.69 -2.39
N ASP A 20 -16.82 14.95 -3.30
CA ASP A 20 -17.07 13.51 -3.50
C ASP A 20 -16.83 12.80 -2.17
N ALA A 21 -17.90 12.44 -1.45
CA ALA A 21 -17.82 11.73 -0.19
C ALA A 21 -17.10 10.37 -0.32
N HIS A 22 -16.97 9.88 -1.56
CA HIS A 22 -16.23 8.68 -1.94
C HIS A 22 -14.71 8.92 -2.03
N ALA A 23 -14.27 10.17 -1.91
CA ALA A 23 -12.88 10.59 -2.04
C ALA A 23 -12.05 10.43 -0.76
N GLN A 24 -12.66 10.09 0.37
CA GLN A 24 -11.95 9.99 1.65
C GLN A 24 -11.73 8.53 2.05
N ALA A 25 -10.51 8.25 2.52
CA ALA A 25 -10.24 6.97 3.17
C ALA A 25 -11.08 6.86 4.45
N ARG A 26 -11.62 5.68 4.70
CA ARG A 26 -12.38 5.35 5.92
C ARG A 26 -11.45 4.67 6.91
N THR A 27 -11.47 5.08 8.18
CA THR A 27 -10.78 4.37 9.26
C THR A 27 -11.65 3.23 9.77
N ILE A 28 -11.12 2.03 9.75
CA ILE A 28 -11.77 0.80 10.19
C ILE A 28 -11.09 0.29 11.46
N ARG A 29 -11.90 -0.14 12.42
CA ARG A 29 -11.47 -0.82 13.63
C ARG A 29 -11.85 -2.29 13.50
N MET A 30 -10.83 -3.13 13.46
CA MET A 30 -10.97 -4.56 13.23
C MET A 30 -10.68 -5.32 14.52
N PRO A 31 -11.61 -6.13 15.04
CA PRO A 31 -11.33 -7.05 16.13
C PRO A 31 -10.39 -8.15 15.66
N THR A 32 -9.45 -8.57 16.49
CA THR A 32 -8.54 -9.68 16.21
C THR A 32 -8.91 -10.92 17.00
N SER A 33 -8.41 -12.07 16.58
CA SER A 33 -8.59 -13.34 17.27
C SER A 33 -8.05 -13.34 18.70
N SER A 34 -7.05 -12.48 18.98
CA SER A 34 -6.49 -12.28 20.33
C SER A 34 -7.37 -11.42 21.25
N GLY A 35 -8.50 -10.91 20.78
CA GLY A 35 -9.38 -9.99 21.52
C GLY A 35 -8.89 -8.54 21.55
N SER A 36 -7.80 -8.22 20.87
CA SER A 36 -7.35 -6.84 20.67
C SER A 36 -8.03 -6.21 19.45
N GLU A 37 -7.87 -4.89 19.29
CA GLU A 37 -8.36 -4.16 18.12
C GLU A 37 -7.17 -3.69 17.29
N ARG A 38 -7.26 -3.82 15.96
CA ARG A 38 -6.33 -3.26 15.00
C ARG A 38 -7.04 -2.22 14.13
N ILE A 39 -6.29 -1.21 13.70
CA ILE A 39 -6.83 -0.08 12.93
C ILE A 39 -6.17 -0.05 11.56
N PHE A 40 -6.95 0.21 10.53
CA PHE A 40 -6.45 0.54 9.20
C PHE A 40 -7.30 1.62 8.53
N ALA A 41 -6.72 2.37 7.61
CA ALA A 41 -7.47 3.18 6.68
C ALA A 41 -7.71 2.36 5.40
N ILE A 42 -8.87 2.55 4.75
CA ILE A 42 -9.18 1.95 3.47
C ILE A 42 -9.60 3.02 2.47
N LEU A 43 -9.00 3.02 1.30
CA LEU A 43 -9.39 3.83 0.15
C LEU A 43 -9.99 2.90 -0.89
N LEU A 44 -11.24 3.18 -1.25
CA LEU A 44 -11.96 2.42 -2.26
C LEU A 44 -11.80 3.07 -3.64
N PRO A 45 -11.77 2.28 -4.74
CA PRO A 45 -11.69 2.82 -6.09
C PRO A 45 -12.92 3.65 -6.45
N GLN A 46 -12.79 4.53 -7.43
CA GLN A 46 -13.83 5.47 -7.79
C GLN A 46 -15.13 4.78 -8.24
N SER A 47 -15.01 3.67 -8.95
CA SER A 47 -16.16 2.90 -9.44
C SER A 47 -16.82 2.01 -8.38
N TYR A 48 -16.27 1.94 -7.14
CA TYR A 48 -16.70 0.97 -6.15
C TYR A 48 -18.20 1.02 -5.84
N GLU A 49 -18.79 2.21 -5.66
CA GLU A 49 -20.22 2.33 -5.29
C GLU A 49 -21.17 2.19 -6.50
N THR A 50 -20.67 2.40 -7.72
CA THR A 50 -21.49 2.37 -8.94
C THR A 50 -21.36 1.06 -9.72
N SER A 51 -20.42 0.20 -9.36
CA SER A 51 -20.13 -1.09 -9.99
C SER A 51 -20.37 -2.25 -9.02
N LYS A 52 -20.57 -3.45 -9.55
CA LYS A 52 -20.55 -4.72 -8.80
C LYS A 52 -19.24 -5.48 -8.98
N THR A 53 -18.27 -4.88 -9.63
CA THR A 53 -16.95 -5.42 -9.94
C THR A 53 -16.19 -5.80 -8.66
N ARG A 54 -15.30 -6.78 -8.78
CA ARG A 54 -14.29 -7.10 -7.76
C ARG A 54 -12.96 -6.46 -8.12
N TYR A 55 -12.17 -6.11 -7.13
CA TYR A 55 -10.99 -5.26 -7.28
C TYR A 55 -9.75 -5.93 -6.71
N PRO A 56 -8.57 -5.72 -7.32
CA PRO A 56 -7.30 -6.05 -6.69
C PRO A 56 -7.09 -5.24 -5.40
N VAL A 57 -6.26 -5.77 -4.51
CA VAL A 57 -5.98 -5.13 -3.22
C VAL A 57 -4.50 -4.83 -3.06
N VAL A 58 -4.18 -3.62 -2.61
CA VAL A 58 -2.83 -3.22 -2.21
C VAL A 58 -2.83 -2.89 -0.71
N TYR A 59 -2.07 -3.66 0.07
CA TYR A 59 -1.81 -3.39 1.47
C TYR A 59 -0.55 -2.51 1.57
N LEU A 60 -0.67 -1.28 2.08
CA LEU A 60 0.40 -0.29 2.03
C LEU A 60 0.79 0.18 3.44
N PHE A 61 2.00 -0.18 3.90
CA PHE A 61 2.50 0.06 5.24
C PHE A 61 3.33 1.34 5.34
N HIS A 62 3.03 2.17 6.33
CA HIS A 62 3.74 3.42 6.65
C HIS A 62 5.13 3.16 7.26
N GLY A 63 5.95 4.22 7.34
CA GLY A 63 7.26 4.19 7.98
C GLY A 63 7.22 4.32 9.50
N GLY A 64 8.37 4.19 10.14
CA GLY A 64 8.51 4.37 11.58
C GLY A 64 8.02 5.75 12.04
N GLY A 65 7.35 5.80 13.21
CA GLY A 65 6.82 7.02 13.78
C GLY A 65 5.56 7.59 13.13
N GLN A 66 5.00 6.90 12.13
CA GLN A 66 3.77 7.28 11.43
C GLN A 66 2.60 6.37 11.84
N ASP A 67 1.46 6.50 11.15
CA ASP A 67 0.28 5.66 11.36
C ASP A 67 -0.50 5.43 10.05
N HIS A 68 -1.68 4.81 10.14
CA HIS A 68 -2.56 4.48 9.01
C HIS A 68 -3.03 5.69 8.18
N THR A 69 -2.84 6.93 8.66
CA THR A 69 -3.23 8.15 7.95
C THR A 69 -2.09 8.74 7.11
N ALA A 70 -0.86 8.23 7.26
CA ALA A 70 0.34 8.83 6.70
C ALA A 70 0.26 9.07 5.18
N PHE A 71 -0.24 8.11 4.41
CA PHE A 71 -0.39 8.24 2.96
C PHE A 71 -1.49 9.25 2.60
N MET A 72 -2.60 9.25 3.33
CA MET A 72 -3.72 10.16 3.07
C MET A 72 -3.40 11.61 3.43
N ALA A 73 -2.43 11.83 4.31
CA ALA A 73 -1.90 13.16 4.63
C ALA A 73 -1.02 13.74 3.49
N ARG A 74 -0.67 12.94 2.48
CA ARG A 74 0.10 13.37 1.31
C ARG A 74 -0.83 13.82 0.19
N THR A 75 -0.58 14.99 -0.38
CA THR A 75 -1.43 15.57 -1.42
C THR A 75 -1.41 14.80 -2.74
N ALA A 76 -0.29 14.13 -3.05
CA ALA A 76 -0.11 13.38 -4.29
C ALA A 76 -0.74 11.98 -4.25
N PHE A 77 -0.82 11.34 -3.07
CA PHE A 77 -1.24 9.94 -2.96
C PHE A 77 -2.72 9.69 -3.32
N PRO A 78 -3.72 10.41 -2.77
CA PRO A 78 -5.12 10.09 -3.07
C PRO A 78 -5.49 10.19 -4.55
N PRO A 79 -5.10 11.24 -5.31
CA PRO A 79 -5.40 11.29 -6.74
C PRO A 79 -4.63 10.23 -7.54
N MET A 80 -3.40 9.91 -7.17
CA MET A 80 -2.62 8.86 -7.80
C MET A 80 -3.29 7.49 -7.57
N ALA A 81 -3.63 7.15 -6.32
CA ALA A 81 -4.26 5.88 -5.99
C ALA A 81 -5.64 5.70 -6.66
N ARG A 82 -6.37 6.77 -6.90
CA ARG A 82 -7.67 6.73 -7.61
C ARG A 82 -7.58 6.54 -9.11
N LYS A 83 -6.45 6.89 -9.72
CA LYS A 83 -6.19 6.60 -11.14
C LYS A 83 -6.25 5.08 -11.38
N HIS A 84 -5.94 4.29 -10.35
CA HIS A 84 -5.93 2.84 -10.39
C HIS A 84 -7.19 2.28 -9.71
N GLU A 85 -7.82 1.30 -10.31
CA GLU A 85 -9.01 0.63 -9.77
C GLU A 85 -8.62 -0.43 -8.71
N PHE A 86 -7.92 0.01 -7.65
CA PHE A 86 -7.47 -0.82 -6.53
C PHE A 86 -8.20 -0.45 -5.23
N ILE A 87 -8.48 -1.46 -4.40
CA ILE A 87 -8.73 -1.24 -2.98
C ILE A 87 -7.37 -1.05 -2.31
N VAL A 88 -7.14 0.09 -1.63
CA VAL A 88 -5.89 0.32 -0.90
C VAL A 88 -6.17 0.26 0.60
N VAL A 89 -5.52 -0.68 1.27
CA VAL A 89 -5.61 -0.90 2.72
C VAL A 89 -4.32 -0.38 3.35
N MET A 90 -4.43 0.54 4.30
CA MET A 90 -3.29 1.19 4.96
C MET A 90 -3.34 0.87 6.46
N PRO A 91 -2.70 -0.23 6.91
CA PRO A 91 -2.75 -0.64 8.31
C PRO A 91 -1.94 0.31 9.21
N ALA A 92 -2.42 0.51 10.44
CA ALA A 92 -1.57 1.02 11.51
C ALA A 92 -0.59 -0.10 11.91
N ALA A 93 0.65 0.01 11.47
CA ALA A 93 1.70 -0.90 11.89
C ALA A 93 1.98 -0.71 13.39
N ASP A 94 2.42 -1.79 14.04
CA ASP A 94 2.85 -1.69 15.44
C ASP A 94 3.99 -0.68 15.55
N ARG A 95 3.81 0.34 16.40
CA ARG A 95 4.81 1.40 16.60
C ARG A 95 6.15 0.84 17.07
N ASN A 96 6.11 -0.30 17.74
CA ASN A 96 7.28 -0.99 18.24
C ASN A 96 7.81 -2.07 17.29
N TYR A 97 7.24 -2.25 16.09
CA TYR A 97 7.63 -3.32 15.16
C TYR A 97 9.16 -3.41 14.98
N SER A 98 9.84 -2.27 14.88
CA SER A 98 11.30 -2.24 14.68
C SER A 98 12.13 -2.77 15.87
N VAL A 99 11.53 -2.87 17.06
CA VAL A 99 12.19 -3.36 18.28
C VAL A 99 11.61 -4.68 18.78
N LEU A 100 10.58 -5.20 18.10
CA LEU A 100 10.05 -6.53 18.40
C LEU A 100 11.11 -7.62 18.14
N GLY A 101 11.07 -8.68 18.95
CA GLY A 101 11.87 -9.87 18.69
C GLY A 101 11.38 -10.65 17.45
N PRO A 102 12.19 -11.59 16.93
CA PRO A 102 11.86 -12.34 15.72
C PRO A 102 10.51 -13.07 15.79
N GLU A 103 10.18 -13.65 16.94
CA GLU A 103 8.91 -14.37 17.14
C GLU A 103 7.71 -13.43 17.10
N GLU A 104 7.80 -12.25 17.72
CA GLU A 104 6.74 -11.25 17.71
C GLU A 104 6.54 -10.64 16.32
N GLN A 105 7.62 -10.37 15.59
CA GLN A 105 7.56 -9.98 14.20
C GLN A 105 6.91 -11.08 13.37
N GLY A 106 7.25 -12.35 13.59
CA GLY A 106 6.61 -13.49 12.94
C GLY A 106 5.10 -13.50 13.15
N ARG A 107 4.62 -13.35 14.39
CA ARG A 107 3.18 -13.25 14.69
C ARG A 107 2.52 -12.04 14.02
N TYR A 108 3.25 -10.94 13.88
CA TYR A 108 2.72 -9.77 13.16
C TYR A 108 2.56 -10.05 11.66
N HIS A 109 3.51 -10.74 11.02
CA HIS A 109 3.38 -11.16 9.62
C HIS A 109 2.22 -12.13 9.43
N ASP A 110 2.05 -13.09 10.35
CA ASP A 110 0.94 -14.05 10.33
C ASP A 110 -0.41 -13.33 10.47
N TYR A 111 -0.51 -12.32 11.36
CA TYR A 111 -1.69 -11.46 11.46
C TYR A 111 -2.00 -10.74 10.13
N VAL A 112 -0.99 -10.13 9.50
CA VAL A 112 -1.16 -9.38 8.25
C VAL A 112 -1.65 -10.31 7.13
N ALA A 113 -1.00 -11.45 6.97
CA ALA A 113 -1.27 -12.37 5.87
C ALA A 113 -2.58 -13.14 6.03
N ASN A 114 -3.04 -13.38 7.24
CA ASN A 114 -4.24 -14.16 7.52
C ASN A 114 -5.40 -13.26 7.99
N GLU A 115 -5.36 -12.79 9.24
CA GLU A 115 -6.51 -12.10 9.82
C GLU A 115 -6.90 -10.82 9.07
N LEU A 116 -5.93 -9.96 8.73
CA LEU A 116 -6.22 -8.72 8.02
C LEU A 116 -6.70 -8.99 6.59
N VAL A 117 -6.03 -9.90 5.87
CA VAL A 117 -6.42 -10.27 4.51
C VAL A 117 -7.82 -10.89 4.49
N ASP A 118 -8.09 -11.85 5.37
CA ASP A 118 -9.39 -12.53 5.41
C ASP A 118 -10.52 -11.58 5.84
N TYR A 119 -10.24 -10.63 6.75
CA TYR A 119 -11.18 -9.58 7.08
C TYR A 119 -11.54 -8.71 5.88
N VAL A 120 -10.53 -8.25 5.13
CA VAL A 120 -10.75 -7.40 3.95
C VAL A 120 -11.50 -8.17 2.85
N ASP A 121 -11.13 -9.42 2.59
CA ASP A 121 -11.79 -10.26 1.59
C ASP A 121 -13.26 -10.56 1.93
N SER A 122 -13.59 -10.68 3.22
CA SER A 122 -14.97 -10.94 3.68
C SER A 122 -15.86 -9.70 3.70
N HIS A 123 -15.28 -8.49 3.82
CA HIS A 123 -16.05 -7.25 3.97
C HIS A 123 -16.08 -6.37 2.71
N TYR A 124 -15.20 -6.63 1.74
CA TYR A 124 -15.07 -5.82 0.52
C TYR A 124 -15.07 -6.70 -0.73
N ARG A 125 -15.42 -6.10 -1.86
CA ARG A 125 -15.42 -6.79 -3.15
C ARG A 125 -14.00 -6.92 -3.70
N THR A 126 -13.22 -7.80 -3.12
CA THR A 126 -11.86 -8.13 -3.53
C THR A 126 -11.83 -9.26 -4.54
N ILE A 127 -10.78 -9.31 -5.37
CA ILE A 127 -10.36 -10.52 -6.08
C ILE A 127 -9.46 -11.28 -5.11
N ALA A 128 -10.03 -12.30 -4.44
CA ALA A 128 -9.40 -12.99 -3.31
C ALA A 128 -8.34 -14.03 -3.74
N THR A 129 -7.47 -13.66 -4.70
CA THR A 129 -6.34 -14.49 -5.14
C THR A 129 -5.01 -13.75 -4.95
N LYS A 130 -3.91 -14.49 -4.83
CA LYS A 130 -2.59 -13.88 -4.66
C LYS A 130 -2.18 -13.00 -5.85
N GLU A 131 -2.58 -13.38 -7.06
CA GLU A 131 -2.27 -12.66 -8.30
C GLU A 131 -2.91 -11.27 -8.37
N ALA A 132 -3.96 -11.03 -7.58
CA ALA A 132 -4.62 -9.74 -7.46
C ALA A 132 -4.37 -9.07 -6.08
N ARG A 133 -3.40 -9.55 -5.31
CA ARG A 133 -3.08 -9.02 -3.98
C ARG A 133 -1.62 -8.63 -3.91
N ALA A 134 -1.36 -7.35 -3.65
CA ALA A 134 -0.03 -6.81 -3.44
C ALA A 134 0.13 -6.30 -2.01
N ILE A 135 1.36 -6.32 -1.53
CA ILE A 135 1.76 -5.72 -0.26
C ILE A 135 2.92 -4.75 -0.53
N GLY A 136 2.92 -3.60 0.11
CA GLY A 136 4.00 -2.64 -0.06
C GLY A 136 4.19 -1.76 1.16
N GLY A 137 5.23 -0.94 1.15
CA GLY A 137 5.48 0.01 2.21
C GLY A 137 6.82 0.71 2.11
N LEU A 138 6.96 1.76 2.91
CA LEU A 138 8.17 2.57 2.95
C LEU A 138 8.95 2.36 4.26
N SER A 139 10.27 2.37 4.21
CA SER A 139 11.14 2.27 5.39
C SER A 139 10.79 1.03 6.25
N MET A 140 10.35 1.20 7.50
CA MET A 140 9.82 0.14 8.35
C MET A 140 8.71 -0.67 7.65
N GLY A 141 7.77 0.01 6.98
CA GLY A 141 6.70 -0.62 6.21
C GLY A 141 7.22 -1.43 5.03
N GLY A 142 8.30 -0.98 4.38
CA GLY A 142 8.99 -1.73 3.34
C GLY A 142 9.59 -3.04 3.85
N ARG A 143 10.17 -3.03 5.07
CA ARG A 143 10.61 -4.25 5.74
C ARG A 143 9.43 -5.17 6.04
N ILE A 144 8.33 -4.63 6.62
CA ILE A 144 7.11 -5.42 6.89
C ILE A 144 6.62 -6.09 5.60
N ALA A 145 6.50 -5.33 4.51
CA ALA A 145 6.03 -5.84 3.24
C ALA A 145 6.93 -6.94 2.66
N SER A 146 8.27 -6.70 2.68
CA SER A 146 9.24 -7.67 2.17
C SER A 146 9.22 -8.98 2.95
N MET A 147 9.26 -8.90 4.28
CA MET A 147 9.28 -10.08 5.15
C MET A 147 7.95 -10.84 5.12
N THR A 148 6.82 -10.12 5.07
CA THR A 148 5.50 -10.76 4.95
C THR A 148 5.36 -11.47 3.60
N GLY A 149 5.76 -10.81 2.51
CA GLY A 149 5.69 -11.38 1.17
C GLY A 149 6.56 -12.63 0.98
N LEU A 150 7.76 -12.66 1.57
CA LEU A 150 8.62 -13.84 1.56
C LEU A 150 8.05 -14.99 2.41
N ARG A 151 7.54 -14.67 3.60
CA ARG A 151 7.01 -15.66 4.55
C ARG A 151 5.68 -16.27 4.08
N HIS A 152 4.84 -15.46 3.44
CA HIS A 152 3.49 -15.82 2.98
C HIS A 152 3.34 -15.63 1.46
N ALA A 153 4.24 -16.26 0.71
CA ALA A 153 4.28 -16.16 -0.75
C ALA A 153 3.04 -16.75 -1.47
N ASP A 154 2.25 -17.51 -0.75
CA ASP A 154 0.94 -18.02 -1.20
C ASP A 154 -0.18 -16.98 -1.10
N ARG A 155 0.05 -15.87 -0.38
CA ARG A 155 -0.96 -14.84 -0.12
C ARG A 155 -0.79 -13.60 -1.01
N PHE A 156 0.42 -13.31 -1.50
CA PHE A 156 0.73 -12.09 -2.25
C PHE A 156 1.43 -12.41 -3.57
N GLY A 157 0.99 -11.78 -4.65
CA GLY A 157 1.60 -11.89 -5.98
C GLY A 157 2.68 -10.84 -6.24
N ALA A 158 2.66 -9.73 -5.50
CA ALA A 158 3.66 -8.66 -5.64
C ALA A 158 3.99 -7.97 -4.31
N VAL A 159 5.25 -7.52 -4.20
CA VAL A 159 5.78 -6.74 -3.08
C VAL A 159 6.36 -5.42 -3.59
N GLY A 160 5.95 -4.29 -3.03
CA GLY A 160 6.55 -2.97 -3.26
C GLY A 160 7.34 -2.51 -2.03
N ALA A 161 8.67 -2.41 -2.14
CA ALA A 161 9.55 -2.05 -1.04
C ALA A 161 10.28 -0.73 -1.32
N PHE A 162 9.87 0.35 -0.64
CA PHE A 162 10.40 1.70 -0.87
C PHE A 162 11.36 2.10 0.24
N SER A 163 12.65 2.16 -0.06
CA SER A 163 13.73 2.33 0.95
C SER A 163 13.53 1.41 2.16
N PRO A 164 13.31 0.10 1.98
CA PRO A 164 12.99 -0.79 3.08
C PRO A 164 14.10 -0.81 4.13
N ALA A 165 13.72 -0.66 5.41
CA ALA A 165 14.63 -0.73 6.54
C ALA A 165 14.97 -2.19 6.89
N LEU A 166 15.57 -2.89 5.93
CA LEU A 166 15.96 -4.30 6.05
C LEU A 166 17.07 -4.50 7.08
N ARG A 167 17.23 -5.73 7.52
CA ARG A 167 18.27 -6.20 8.44
C ARG A 167 18.87 -7.50 7.88
N PRO A 168 20.01 -7.97 8.42
CA PRO A 168 20.64 -9.19 7.94
C PRO A 168 19.75 -10.44 7.93
N ASP A 169 18.73 -10.52 8.79
CA ASP A 169 17.75 -11.62 8.81
C ASP A 169 16.88 -11.72 7.54
N ALA A 170 16.89 -10.69 6.69
CA ALA A 170 16.26 -10.74 5.38
C ALA A 170 16.98 -11.71 4.42
N GLU A 171 18.29 -11.95 4.61
CA GLU A 171 19.04 -12.94 3.84
C GLU A 171 18.45 -14.34 4.04
N ASP A 172 18.25 -14.74 5.29
CA ASP A 172 17.66 -16.04 5.61
C ASP A 172 16.25 -16.19 5.04
N ALA A 173 15.45 -15.11 5.10
CA ALA A 173 14.12 -15.11 4.53
C ALA A 173 14.14 -15.31 3.01
N VAL A 174 15.08 -14.68 2.30
CA VAL A 174 15.26 -14.86 0.85
C VAL A 174 15.77 -16.27 0.53
N ARG A 175 16.75 -16.76 1.28
CA ARG A 175 17.32 -18.10 1.08
C ARG A 175 16.27 -19.20 1.24
N ASN A 176 15.33 -19.03 2.17
CA ASN A 176 14.26 -19.98 2.46
C ASN A 176 12.95 -19.69 1.67
N ALA A 177 12.93 -18.67 0.82
CA ALA A 177 11.75 -18.34 0.04
C ALA A 177 11.35 -19.47 -0.93
N PRO A 178 10.05 -19.76 -1.10
CA PRO A 178 9.59 -20.75 -2.06
C PRO A 178 9.87 -20.29 -3.50
N ALA A 179 9.97 -21.23 -4.44
CA ALA A 179 10.18 -20.92 -5.86
C ALA A 179 9.06 -20.04 -6.45
N ALA A 180 7.84 -20.15 -5.91
CA ALA A 180 6.69 -19.31 -6.30
C ALA A 180 6.60 -18.02 -5.47
N ALA A 181 7.75 -17.43 -5.10
CA ALA A 181 7.81 -16.15 -4.40
C ALA A 181 7.12 -15.02 -5.20
N PRO A 182 6.61 -13.98 -4.52
CA PRO A 182 6.01 -12.83 -5.21
C PRO A 182 7.04 -12.09 -6.06
N PHE A 183 6.56 -11.31 -7.02
CA PHE A 183 7.39 -10.35 -7.72
C PHE A 183 7.77 -9.19 -6.78
N PHE A 184 9.03 -8.79 -6.74
CA PHE A 184 9.51 -7.68 -5.94
C PHE A 184 9.76 -6.44 -6.79
N TYR A 185 9.19 -5.30 -6.41
CA TYR A 185 9.62 -3.99 -6.83
C TYR A 185 10.34 -3.30 -5.67
N ILE A 186 11.62 -3.00 -5.83
CA ILE A 186 12.44 -2.37 -4.80
C ILE A 186 12.91 -1.01 -5.32
N SER A 187 12.85 0.03 -4.50
CA SER A 187 13.45 1.31 -4.82
C SER A 187 14.15 1.91 -3.61
N CYS A 188 15.28 2.60 -3.85
CA CYS A 188 16.02 3.32 -2.84
C CYS A 188 16.67 4.57 -3.43
N GLY A 189 16.78 5.63 -2.65
CA GLY A 189 17.49 6.83 -3.09
C GLY A 189 19.01 6.64 -3.03
N THR A 190 19.76 7.25 -3.96
CA THR A 190 21.22 7.14 -3.95
C THR A 190 21.89 7.88 -2.79
N LEU A 191 21.16 8.78 -2.10
CA LEU A 191 21.60 9.47 -0.88
C LEU A 191 20.92 8.89 0.38
N ASP A 192 20.22 7.76 0.27
CA ASP A 192 19.57 7.10 1.40
C ASP A 192 20.60 6.25 2.18
N SER A 193 20.61 6.40 3.50
CA SER A 193 21.51 5.62 4.37
C SER A 193 21.20 4.11 4.35
N LEU A 194 20.02 3.71 3.90
CA LEU A 194 19.64 2.31 3.74
C LEU A 194 20.06 1.71 2.39
N LEU A 195 20.69 2.50 1.49
CA LEU A 195 21.10 2.01 0.18
C LEU A 195 22.00 0.75 0.24
N PRO A 196 22.99 0.64 1.11
CA PRO A 196 23.85 -0.54 1.18
C PRO A 196 23.05 -1.82 1.42
N ILE A 197 22.21 -1.87 2.46
CA ILE A 197 21.42 -3.07 2.78
C ILE A 197 20.36 -3.37 1.70
N ASN A 198 19.86 -2.35 0.98
CA ASN A 198 18.95 -2.55 -0.14
C ASN A 198 19.67 -3.23 -1.32
N ARG A 199 20.89 -2.85 -1.61
CA ARG A 199 21.73 -3.51 -2.63
C ARG A 199 22.06 -4.96 -2.26
N GLU A 200 22.37 -5.22 -0.99
CA GLU A 200 22.56 -6.59 -0.49
C GLU A 200 21.30 -7.43 -0.68
N PHE A 201 20.14 -6.91 -0.32
CA PHE A 201 18.87 -7.59 -0.50
C PHE A 201 18.58 -7.95 -1.95
N VAL A 202 18.83 -7.01 -2.87
CA VAL A 202 18.73 -7.27 -4.32
C VAL A 202 19.73 -8.35 -4.75
N GLY A 203 20.95 -8.33 -4.24
CA GLY A 203 21.95 -9.38 -4.48
C GLY A 203 21.43 -10.76 -4.09
N TRP A 204 20.82 -10.91 -2.91
CA TRP A 204 20.22 -12.17 -2.46
C TRP A 204 19.04 -12.61 -3.33
N LEU A 205 18.18 -11.67 -3.80
CA LEU A 205 17.11 -12.00 -4.74
C LEU A 205 17.66 -12.50 -6.07
N MET A 206 18.75 -11.88 -6.58
CA MET A 206 19.42 -12.29 -7.81
C MET A 206 20.04 -13.70 -7.67
N GLU A 207 20.74 -13.98 -6.57
CA GLU A 207 21.33 -15.30 -6.29
C GLU A 207 20.28 -16.41 -6.25
N ARG A 208 19.06 -16.09 -5.81
CA ARG A 208 17.92 -17.00 -5.73
C ARG A 208 17.04 -16.99 -6.98
N GLU A 209 17.40 -16.20 -8.00
CA GLU A 209 16.60 -16.01 -9.22
C GLU A 209 15.15 -15.62 -8.96
N LEU A 210 14.89 -14.90 -7.86
CA LEU A 210 13.54 -14.43 -7.53
C LEU A 210 13.17 -13.25 -8.42
N PRO A 211 11.91 -13.18 -8.91
CA PRO A 211 11.51 -12.14 -9.85
C PRO A 211 11.48 -10.75 -9.18
N HIS A 212 12.26 -9.82 -9.70
CA HIS A 212 12.33 -8.47 -9.14
C HIS A 212 12.65 -7.39 -10.19
N ASP A 213 12.33 -6.16 -9.85
CA ASP A 213 12.77 -4.92 -10.49
C ASP A 213 13.36 -4.00 -9.41
N TYR A 214 14.54 -3.45 -9.64
CA TYR A 214 15.23 -2.59 -8.69
C TYR A 214 15.56 -1.24 -9.30
N ARG A 215 15.28 -0.17 -8.57
CA ARG A 215 15.54 1.21 -9.00
C ARG A 215 16.26 2.02 -7.93
N GLU A 216 17.34 2.67 -8.34
CA GLU A 216 18.01 3.69 -7.54
C GLU A 216 17.61 5.09 -8.05
N ALA A 217 16.96 5.87 -7.20
CA ALA A 217 16.57 7.24 -7.53
C ALA A 217 17.72 8.21 -7.25
N SER A 218 18.32 8.73 -8.33
CA SER A 218 19.49 9.60 -8.25
C SER A 218 19.20 10.88 -7.47
N GLY A 219 20.12 11.22 -6.54
CA GLY A 219 20.07 12.46 -5.77
C GLY A 219 18.97 12.52 -4.68
N LEU A 220 18.19 11.45 -4.51
CA LEU A 220 17.16 11.39 -3.48
C LEU A 220 17.65 10.62 -2.24
N GLY A 221 17.21 11.07 -1.07
CA GLY A 221 17.45 10.43 0.23
C GLY A 221 16.20 9.71 0.75
N HIS A 222 16.18 9.44 2.07
CA HIS A 222 15.07 8.79 2.78
C HIS A 222 13.89 9.75 2.99
N THR A 223 13.15 10.07 1.93
CA THR A 223 12.17 11.15 1.92
C THR A 223 10.88 10.78 1.19
N TRP A 224 9.82 11.52 1.50
CA TRP A 224 8.54 11.39 0.83
C TRP A 224 8.59 11.73 -0.67
N VAL A 225 9.51 12.57 -1.12
CA VAL A 225 9.68 12.86 -2.55
C VAL A 225 9.97 11.59 -3.34
N LEU A 226 10.90 10.76 -2.83
CA LEU A 226 11.19 9.45 -3.38
C LEU A 226 9.95 8.54 -3.35
N TRP A 227 9.32 8.42 -2.20
CA TRP A 227 8.25 7.43 -1.99
C TRP A 227 6.98 7.76 -2.77
N ASP A 228 6.57 9.04 -2.86
CA ASP A 228 5.42 9.45 -3.66
C ASP A 228 5.59 9.07 -5.14
N GLU A 229 6.79 9.27 -5.71
CA GLU A 229 7.11 8.87 -7.07
C GLU A 229 7.09 7.34 -7.23
N GLN A 230 7.82 6.63 -6.37
CA GLN A 230 8.05 5.20 -6.55
C GLN A 230 6.81 4.34 -6.23
N ILE A 231 5.91 4.81 -5.37
CA ILE A 231 4.59 4.18 -5.16
C ILE A 231 3.74 4.28 -6.43
N GLY A 232 3.77 5.43 -7.13
CA GLY A 232 3.09 5.60 -8.41
C GLY A 232 3.61 4.63 -9.47
N VAL A 233 4.93 4.52 -9.60
CA VAL A 233 5.58 3.55 -10.49
C VAL A 233 5.17 2.10 -10.15
N PHE A 234 5.11 1.76 -8.89
CA PHE A 234 4.67 0.43 -8.45
C PHE A 234 3.21 0.15 -8.83
N PHE A 235 2.32 1.12 -8.69
CA PHE A 235 0.90 0.96 -9.07
C PHE A 235 0.74 0.79 -10.59
N ASP A 236 1.44 1.59 -11.41
CA ASP A 236 1.48 1.41 -12.87
C ASP A 236 2.03 0.02 -13.24
N LEU A 237 3.05 -0.45 -12.53
CA LEU A 237 3.64 -1.78 -12.72
C LEU A 237 2.64 -2.90 -12.37
N LEU A 238 1.89 -2.78 -11.28
CA LEU A 238 0.85 -3.75 -10.93
C LEU A 238 -0.20 -3.88 -12.03
N GLU A 239 -0.68 -2.77 -12.60
CA GLU A 239 -1.62 -2.81 -13.74
C GLU A 239 -1.04 -3.50 -14.96
N SER A 240 0.23 -3.23 -15.29
CA SER A 240 0.93 -3.87 -16.41
C SER A 240 1.08 -5.39 -16.21
N ARG A 241 1.10 -5.85 -14.96
CA ARG A 241 1.20 -7.25 -14.55
C ARG A 241 -0.17 -7.93 -14.38
N GLY A 242 -1.25 -7.26 -14.75
CA GLY A 242 -2.58 -7.86 -14.76
C GLY A 242 -3.41 -7.62 -13.49
N PHE A 243 -2.98 -6.77 -12.57
CA PHE A 243 -3.80 -6.33 -11.43
C PHE A 243 -4.90 -5.42 -11.95
N ARG A 244 -6.06 -5.99 -12.29
CA ARG A 244 -7.20 -5.27 -12.86
C ARG A 244 -8.49 -5.74 -12.23
N SER A 245 -9.46 -4.84 -12.16
CA SER A 245 -10.83 -5.18 -11.73
C SER A 245 -11.44 -6.27 -12.63
N ALA A 246 -12.26 -7.14 -12.04
CA ALA A 246 -12.95 -8.23 -12.74
C ALA A 246 -14.46 -8.15 -12.49
N SER A 247 -15.24 -8.33 -13.57
CA SER A 247 -16.71 -8.38 -13.54
C SER A 247 -17.24 -9.71 -13.00
#